data_2e8e37901ea003a1102289044e5208a2
#
_entry.id   2e8e37901ea003a1102289044e5208a2
#
_cell.length_a   1.000
_cell.length_b   1.000
_cell.length_c   1.000
_cell.angle_alpha   90.00
_cell.angle_beta   90.00
_cell.angle_gamma   90.00
#
_symmetry.space_group_name_H-M   'P 1'
#
loop_
_entity.id
_entity.type
_entity.pdbx_description
1 polymer ?
#
loop_
_entity_poly.entity_id
_entity_poly.type
_entity_poly.pdbx_seq_one_letter_code
_entity_poly.pdbx_strand_id
1 'polypeptide(L)'
;MPDRKNKKSPSIKKTTLGQTSEKLTRLDIDEELREKILPYCRLKKGEIWKDPKGKHKVGVLDATSASDTKKLFGKEKAQLVINDPPYNVVVGNSNTQNLSKINIDEYIEFSRKWVSNVLSILDKDAALYIWLGADQNDGFQPLPEFMIMMREFEEIKTRSFITMRNQRGYGTQKNWMSVRQELLYYIKGNPYFKVIYTDIPKILRGYYKEVTER
;
A
#
# COMPACT_ATOMS: atom_id res chain seq x y z
N MET A 1 0.30 60.85 19.81
CA MET A 1 0.21 59.48 19.20
C MET A 1 0.95 59.53 17.91
N PRO A 2 2.10 58.84 17.76
CA PRO A 2 2.87 58.84 16.50
C PRO A 2 2.46 57.67 15.59
N ASP A 3 2.38 58.04 14.32
CA ASP A 3 2.05 57.20 13.17
C ASP A 3 2.84 55.88 13.10
N ARG A 4 2.11 54.77 13.00
CA ARG A 4 2.68 53.47 12.63
C ARG A 4 2.84 53.38 11.10
N LYS A 5 4.05 53.66 10.61
CA LYS A 5 4.44 53.39 9.22
C LYS A 5 4.37 51.89 8.93
N ASN A 6 3.55 51.58 7.95
CA ASN A 6 3.43 50.25 7.30
C ASN A 6 4.80 49.78 6.75
N LYS A 7 5.48 48.85 7.40
CA LYS A 7 6.61 48.15 6.84
C LYS A 7 6.08 47.01 5.96
N LYS A 8 6.18 47.19 4.64
CA LYS A 8 5.97 46.15 3.66
C LYS A 8 6.97 45.02 3.92
N SER A 9 6.48 43.82 4.13
CA SER A 9 7.27 42.59 4.21
C SER A 9 8.01 42.34 2.88
N PRO A 10 9.26 41.86 2.89
CA PRO A 10 9.98 41.56 1.65
C PRO A 10 9.28 40.42 0.91
N SER A 11 8.96 40.65 -0.36
CA SER A 11 8.43 39.65 -1.26
C SER A 11 9.47 38.54 -1.46
N ILE A 12 9.16 37.35 -0.97
CA ILE A 12 9.95 36.14 -1.28
C ILE A 12 9.79 35.87 -2.77
N LYS A 13 10.85 36.07 -3.53
CA LYS A 13 10.91 35.63 -4.92
C LYS A 13 10.66 34.13 -4.96
N LYS A 14 9.52 33.73 -5.54
CA LYS A 14 9.25 32.34 -5.89
C LYS A 14 10.28 31.94 -6.93
N THR A 15 11.27 31.17 -6.53
CA THR A 15 12.16 30.47 -7.46
C THR A 15 11.30 29.44 -8.16
N THR A 16 10.94 29.72 -9.40
CA THR A 16 10.24 28.81 -10.30
C THR A 16 11.25 27.73 -10.69
N LEU A 17 11.31 26.64 -9.93
CA LEU A 17 11.87 25.38 -10.43
C LEU A 17 10.88 24.84 -11.45
N GLY A 18 10.98 25.35 -12.65
CA GLY A 18 10.31 24.85 -13.84
C GLY A 18 11.03 23.60 -14.34
N GLN A 19 10.91 22.51 -13.61
CA GLN A 19 10.93 21.18 -14.22
C GLN A 19 9.48 20.74 -14.27
N THR A 20 8.87 20.90 -15.46
CA THR A 20 7.73 20.10 -15.85
C THR A 20 8.19 18.64 -15.78
N SER A 21 7.93 17.96 -14.67
CA SER A 21 8.02 16.51 -14.65
C SER A 21 7.04 16.04 -15.74
N GLU A 22 7.56 15.56 -16.86
CA GLU A 22 6.74 14.83 -17.82
C GLU A 22 5.98 13.78 -17.03
N LYS A 23 4.66 13.90 -17.00
CA LYS A 23 3.82 12.88 -16.36
C LYS A 23 4.10 11.60 -17.13
N LEU A 24 4.74 10.65 -16.48
CA LEU A 24 4.88 9.31 -17.04
C LEU A 24 3.48 8.81 -17.40
N THR A 25 3.33 8.42 -18.66
CA THR A 25 2.07 7.88 -19.15
C THR A 25 1.76 6.57 -18.41
N ARG A 26 0.55 6.41 -17.97
CA ARG A 26 0.14 5.22 -17.24
C ARG A 26 -0.14 4.08 -18.22
N LEU A 27 0.52 2.94 -18.01
CA LEU A 27 0.38 1.73 -18.85
C LEU A 27 -1.04 1.11 -18.84
N ASP A 28 -1.82 1.36 -17.78
CA ASP A 28 -3.19 0.90 -17.66
C ASP A 28 -4.20 1.71 -18.49
N ILE A 29 -3.82 2.91 -18.94
CA ILE A 29 -4.67 3.82 -19.69
C ILE A 29 -4.20 3.92 -21.15
N ASP A 30 -2.91 3.82 -21.40
CA ASP A 30 -2.30 3.97 -22.72
C ASP A 30 -2.06 2.61 -23.37
N GLU A 31 -2.98 2.21 -24.22
CA GLU A 31 -2.95 0.91 -24.90
C GLU A 31 -1.79 0.83 -25.91
N GLU A 32 -1.48 1.92 -26.61
CA GLU A 32 -0.38 1.97 -27.56
C GLU A 32 0.99 1.81 -26.87
N LEU A 33 1.18 2.49 -25.73
CA LEU A 33 2.40 2.34 -24.95
C LEU A 33 2.51 0.92 -24.37
N ARG A 34 1.40 0.34 -23.92
CA ARG A 34 1.36 -1.04 -23.42
C ARG A 34 1.77 -2.04 -24.49
N GLU A 35 1.23 -1.93 -25.69
CA GLU A 35 1.59 -2.81 -26.82
C GLU A 35 3.06 -2.67 -27.21
N LYS A 36 3.62 -1.47 -27.20
CA LYS A 36 5.05 -1.23 -27.44
C LYS A 36 5.95 -1.85 -26.39
N ILE A 37 5.52 -1.92 -25.13
CA ILE A 37 6.33 -2.46 -24.02
C ILE A 37 6.17 -3.97 -23.87
N LEU A 38 5.01 -4.55 -24.21
CA LEU A 38 4.73 -5.97 -24.11
C LEU A 38 5.84 -6.89 -24.67
N PRO A 39 6.47 -6.62 -25.84
CA PRO A 39 7.57 -7.42 -26.36
C PRO A 39 8.81 -7.42 -25.44
N TYR A 40 8.96 -6.41 -24.60
CA TYR A 40 10.07 -6.29 -23.64
C TYR A 40 9.73 -6.88 -22.28
N CYS A 41 8.46 -7.21 -22.00
CA CYS A 41 8.02 -7.91 -20.81
C CYS A 41 8.42 -9.38 -20.92
N ARG A 42 9.56 -9.74 -20.33
CA ARG A 42 10.16 -11.07 -20.49
C ARG A 42 9.70 -12.10 -19.46
N LEU A 43 9.04 -11.65 -18.37
CA LEU A 43 8.61 -12.55 -17.31
C LEU A 43 7.23 -13.13 -17.60
N LYS A 44 7.16 -14.47 -17.63
CA LYS A 44 5.93 -15.25 -17.69
C LYS A 44 5.59 -15.82 -16.32
N LYS A 45 4.35 -16.29 -16.15
CA LYS A 45 3.93 -16.98 -14.92
C LYS A 45 4.90 -18.14 -14.61
N GLY A 46 5.38 -18.17 -13.37
CA GLY A 46 6.35 -19.16 -12.88
C GLY A 46 7.82 -18.77 -13.07
N GLU A 47 8.11 -17.64 -13.71
CA GLU A 47 9.47 -17.17 -13.95
C GLU A 47 9.97 -16.20 -12.90
N ILE A 48 11.28 -16.19 -12.67
CA ILE A 48 12.00 -15.28 -11.79
C ILE A 48 13.14 -14.64 -12.56
N TRP A 49 13.13 -13.34 -12.64
CA TRP A 49 14.29 -12.56 -13.05
C TRP A 49 15.18 -12.26 -11.86
N LYS A 50 16.48 -12.31 -12.06
CA LYS A 50 17.49 -11.92 -11.08
C LYS A 50 18.35 -10.81 -11.64
N ASP A 51 18.57 -9.78 -10.82
CA ASP A 51 19.53 -8.73 -11.14
C ASP A 51 20.92 -9.33 -11.35
N PRO A 52 21.68 -8.90 -12.40
CA PRO A 52 23.05 -9.37 -12.63
C PRO A 52 23.99 -9.21 -11.43
N LYS A 53 23.75 -8.22 -10.57
CA LYS A 53 24.49 -8.00 -9.32
C LYS A 53 23.96 -8.83 -8.15
N GLY A 54 22.92 -9.63 -8.37
CA GLY A 54 22.33 -10.53 -7.38
C GLY A 54 21.57 -9.85 -6.24
N LYS A 55 21.34 -8.54 -6.32
CA LYS A 55 20.69 -7.75 -5.24
C LYS A 55 19.16 -7.79 -5.27
N HIS A 56 18.59 -8.00 -6.44
CA HIS A 56 17.15 -7.95 -6.66
C HIS A 56 16.64 -9.17 -7.39
N LYS A 57 15.42 -9.59 -7.04
CA LYS A 57 14.69 -10.64 -7.71
C LYS A 57 13.26 -10.15 -7.99
N VAL A 58 12.74 -10.47 -9.16
CA VAL A 58 11.33 -10.21 -9.51
C VAL A 58 10.74 -11.51 -10.05
N GLY A 59 9.63 -11.94 -9.47
CA GLY A 59 8.96 -13.18 -9.88
C GLY A 59 7.49 -12.93 -10.23
N VAL A 60 7.00 -13.63 -11.27
CA VAL A 60 5.57 -13.74 -11.59
C VAL A 60 5.08 -15.08 -11.05
N LEU A 61 4.76 -15.09 -9.75
CA LEU A 61 4.55 -16.29 -8.95
C LEU A 61 3.20 -16.23 -8.24
N ASP A 62 2.73 -17.38 -7.80
CA ASP A 62 1.52 -17.49 -6.99
C ASP A 62 1.86 -17.36 -5.50
N ALA A 63 1.42 -16.27 -4.86
CA ALA A 63 1.67 -16.03 -3.45
C ALA A 63 1.01 -17.08 -2.53
N THR A 64 -0.02 -17.79 -2.99
CA THR A 64 -0.67 -18.88 -2.24
C THR A 64 0.10 -20.19 -2.32
N SER A 65 1.11 -20.28 -3.21
CA SER A 65 1.96 -21.44 -3.40
C SER A 65 3.21 -21.38 -2.53
N ALA A 66 3.34 -22.30 -1.58
CA ALA A 66 4.54 -22.43 -0.75
C ALA A 66 5.79 -22.77 -1.58
N SER A 67 5.63 -23.53 -2.67
CA SER A 67 6.73 -23.87 -3.58
C SER A 67 7.22 -22.64 -4.33
N ASP A 68 6.33 -21.75 -4.77
CA ASP A 68 6.69 -20.53 -5.48
C ASP A 68 7.38 -19.53 -4.53
N THR A 69 6.87 -19.40 -3.30
CA THR A 69 7.52 -18.60 -2.26
C THR A 69 8.94 -19.13 -1.98
N LYS A 70 9.09 -20.43 -1.80
CA LYS A 70 10.41 -21.08 -1.61
C LYS A 70 11.33 -20.88 -2.82
N LYS A 71 10.80 -20.94 -4.04
CA LYS A 71 11.56 -20.71 -5.28
C LYS A 71 12.11 -19.28 -5.34
N LEU A 72 11.35 -18.27 -4.88
CA LEU A 72 11.77 -16.87 -4.88
C LEU A 72 12.82 -16.60 -3.80
N PHE A 73 12.56 -17.03 -2.58
CA PHE A 73 13.37 -16.68 -1.40
C PHE A 73 14.52 -17.67 -1.14
N GLY A 74 14.35 -18.95 -1.47
CA GLY A 74 15.33 -19.97 -1.12
C GLY A 74 15.52 -20.10 0.39
N LYS A 75 16.71 -19.73 0.89
CA LYS A 75 17.04 -19.68 2.31
C LYS A 75 17.00 -18.26 2.90
N GLU A 76 16.77 -17.26 2.06
CA GLU A 76 16.74 -15.86 2.50
C GLU A 76 15.50 -15.58 3.35
N LYS A 77 15.65 -14.65 4.29
CA LYS A 77 14.56 -14.17 5.16
C LYS A 77 14.33 -12.68 4.94
N ALA A 78 13.09 -12.26 5.11
CA ALA A 78 12.68 -10.88 4.96
C ALA A 78 12.53 -10.20 6.32
N GLN A 79 13.18 -9.05 6.50
CA GLN A 79 13.02 -8.19 7.66
C GLN A 79 11.86 -7.21 7.51
N LEU A 80 11.46 -6.93 6.26
CA LEU A 80 10.33 -6.08 5.93
C LEU A 80 9.56 -6.73 4.78
N VAL A 81 8.27 -6.89 4.97
CA VAL A 81 7.33 -7.31 3.93
C VAL A 81 6.21 -6.29 3.81
N ILE A 82 5.89 -5.91 2.58
CA ILE A 82 4.76 -5.05 2.25
C ILE A 82 3.90 -5.78 1.23
N ASN A 83 2.66 -6.08 1.61
CA ASN A 83 1.69 -6.76 0.78
C ASN A 83 0.56 -5.82 0.37
N ASP A 84 0.20 -5.88 -0.91
CA ASP A 84 -0.97 -5.24 -1.49
C ASP A 84 -1.80 -6.32 -2.19
N PRO A 85 -2.57 -7.14 -1.41
CA PRO A 85 -3.34 -8.24 -1.97
C PRO A 85 -4.52 -7.73 -2.79
N PRO A 86 -5.08 -8.54 -3.69
CA PRO A 86 -6.30 -8.17 -4.40
C PRO A 86 -7.44 -7.94 -3.40
N TYR A 87 -8.17 -6.83 -3.57
CA TYR A 87 -9.24 -6.43 -2.65
C TYR A 87 -10.61 -7.00 -3.02
N ASN A 88 -10.67 -7.98 -3.91
CA ASN A 88 -11.92 -8.50 -4.45
C ASN A 88 -12.78 -7.40 -5.15
N VAL A 89 -12.12 -6.43 -5.75
CA VAL A 89 -12.74 -5.34 -6.51
C VAL A 89 -12.73 -5.67 -7.99
N VAL A 90 -13.84 -5.44 -8.67
CA VAL A 90 -13.90 -5.53 -10.13
C VAL A 90 -13.11 -4.37 -10.72
N VAL A 91 -11.86 -4.60 -11.10
CA VAL A 91 -11.05 -3.65 -11.84
C VAL A 91 -10.83 -4.20 -13.25
N GLY A 92 -11.46 -3.57 -14.25
CA GLY A 92 -11.24 -3.89 -15.65
C GLY A 92 -12.27 -4.82 -16.30
N ASN A 93 -12.11 -5.05 -17.62
CA ASN A 93 -13.01 -5.83 -18.45
C ASN A 93 -13.10 -7.30 -18.01
N SER A 94 -14.27 -7.89 -18.20
CA SER A 94 -14.80 -9.17 -17.71
C SER A 94 -14.01 -10.46 -18.04
N ASN A 95 -12.82 -10.39 -18.62
CA ASN A 95 -12.05 -11.55 -19.06
C ASN A 95 -10.84 -11.93 -18.19
N THR A 96 -10.54 -11.20 -17.14
CA THR A 96 -9.58 -11.63 -16.14
C THR A 96 -10.27 -12.51 -15.11
N GLN A 97 -9.62 -13.59 -14.68
CA GLN A 97 -10.08 -14.44 -13.57
C GLN A 97 -10.16 -13.57 -12.31
N ASN A 98 -11.34 -12.97 -12.13
CA ASN A 98 -11.56 -11.99 -11.08
C ASN A 98 -11.80 -12.72 -9.77
N LEU A 99 -10.92 -12.53 -8.80
CA LEU A 99 -11.20 -12.77 -7.39
C LEU A 99 -12.42 -11.94 -6.89
N SER A 100 -12.98 -11.09 -7.76
CA SER A 100 -14.11 -10.19 -7.49
C SER A 100 -15.47 -10.87 -7.33
N LYS A 101 -15.55 -12.20 -7.47
CA LYS A 101 -16.79 -12.99 -7.32
C LYS A 101 -16.73 -14.02 -6.20
N ILE A 102 -15.61 -14.11 -5.49
CA ILE A 102 -15.50 -15.03 -4.37
C ILE A 102 -16.22 -14.46 -3.15
N ASN A 103 -16.83 -15.34 -2.36
CA ASN A 103 -17.43 -14.95 -1.09
C ASN A 103 -16.36 -14.62 -0.04
N ILE A 104 -16.79 -14.12 1.10
CA ILE A 104 -15.87 -13.69 2.16
C ILE A 104 -15.02 -14.86 2.71
N ASP A 105 -15.60 -16.04 2.86
CA ASP A 105 -14.92 -17.22 3.40
C ASP A 105 -13.81 -17.70 2.45
N GLU A 106 -14.09 -17.72 1.14
CA GLU A 106 -13.08 -18.04 0.12
C GLU A 106 -11.97 -17.01 0.09
N TYR A 107 -12.28 -15.72 0.27
CA TYR A 107 -11.27 -14.66 0.36
C TYR A 107 -10.38 -14.81 1.59
N ILE A 108 -10.95 -15.17 2.73
CA ILE A 108 -10.20 -15.39 3.96
C ILE A 108 -9.33 -16.63 3.83
N GLU A 109 -9.84 -17.71 3.22
CA GLU A 109 -9.03 -18.91 2.98
C GLU A 109 -7.88 -18.66 1.99
N PHE A 110 -8.13 -17.91 0.92
CA PHE A 110 -7.09 -17.41 0.03
C PHE A 110 -6.03 -16.60 0.81
N SER A 111 -6.50 -15.70 1.67
CA SER A 111 -5.63 -14.83 2.49
C SER A 111 -4.79 -15.62 3.48
N ARG A 112 -5.38 -16.62 4.14
CA ARG A 112 -4.66 -17.52 5.06
C ARG A 112 -3.47 -18.20 4.38
N LYS A 113 -3.63 -18.64 3.13
CA LYS A 113 -2.57 -19.32 2.37
C LYS A 113 -1.38 -18.39 2.10
N TRP A 114 -1.62 -17.22 1.52
CA TRP A 114 -0.51 -16.30 1.23
C TRP A 114 0.11 -15.71 2.49
N VAL A 115 -0.67 -15.44 3.55
CA VAL A 115 -0.14 -15.00 4.85
C VAL A 115 0.79 -16.07 5.43
N SER A 116 0.36 -17.33 5.48
CA SER A 116 1.21 -18.44 5.95
C SER A 116 2.55 -18.51 5.19
N ASN A 117 2.51 -18.34 3.88
CA ASN A 117 3.72 -18.32 3.07
C ASN A 117 4.62 -17.11 3.40
N VAL A 118 4.04 -15.92 3.59
CA VAL A 118 4.78 -14.74 4.03
C VAL A 118 5.42 -14.97 5.40
N LEU A 119 4.69 -15.51 6.36
CA LEU A 119 5.22 -15.77 7.70
C LEU A 119 6.40 -16.75 7.68
N SER A 120 6.37 -17.72 6.76
CA SER A 120 7.46 -18.70 6.59
C SER A 120 8.78 -18.07 6.17
N ILE A 121 8.76 -16.92 5.51
CA ILE A 121 9.94 -16.18 5.04
C ILE A 121 10.35 -15.01 5.93
N LEU A 122 9.56 -14.65 6.94
CA LEU A 122 9.93 -13.58 7.87
C LEU A 122 11.17 -13.98 8.70
N ASP A 123 12.04 -13.00 8.91
CA ASP A 123 13.10 -13.10 9.89
C ASP A 123 12.52 -13.14 11.32
N LYS A 124 13.36 -13.45 12.29
CA LYS A 124 12.99 -13.44 13.73
C LYS A 124 12.51 -12.06 14.19
N ASP A 125 13.09 -10.99 13.66
CA ASP A 125 12.73 -9.60 13.94
C ASP A 125 12.31 -8.95 12.62
N ALA A 126 11.00 -8.94 12.34
CA ALA A 126 10.47 -8.51 11.06
C ALA A 126 9.19 -7.67 11.18
N ALA A 127 9.02 -6.76 10.23
CA ALA A 127 7.83 -5.93 10.06
C ALA A 127 7.02 -6.41 8.86
N LEU A 128 5.71 -6.52 9.03
CA LEU A 128 4.76 -6.92 7.99
C LEU A 128 3.70 -5.84 7.86
N TYR A 129 3.60 -5.24 6.68
CA TYR A 129 2.59 -4.27 6.31
C TYR A 129 1.65 -4.87 5.28
N ILE A 130 0.34 -4.71 5.49
CA ILE A 130 -0.69 -5.24 4.60
C ILE A 130 -1.68 -4.14 4.27
N TRP A 131 -1.76 -3.75 3.01
CA TRP A 131 -2.83 -2.90 2.51
C TRP A 131 -4.12 -3.68 2.43
N LEU A 132 -5.21 -3.08 2.92
CA LEU A 132 -6.54 -3.67 2.81
C LEU A 132 -7.58 -2.56 2.61
N GLY A 133 -8.43 -2.71 1.60
CA GLY A 133 -9.55 -1.79 1.40
C GLY A 133 -10.55 -1.91 2.55
N ALA A 134 -10.92 -0.78 3.15
CA ALA A 134 -11.88 -0.75 4.26
C ALA A 134 -13.34 -0.72 3.77
N ASP A 135 -13.58 0.03 2.69
CA ASP A 135 -14.91 0.27 2.14
C ASP A 135 -15.03 -0.48 0.81
N GLN A 136 -15.62 -1.66 0.86
CA GLN A 136 -15.88 -2.50 -0.29
C GLN A 136 -17.37 -2.44 -0.69
N ASN A 137 -17.74 -3.15 -1.74
CA ASN A 137 -19.12 -3.25 -2.20
C ASN A 137 -20.04 -3.85 -1.12
N ASP A 138 -21.34 -3.58 -1.23
CA ASP A 138 -22.34 -4.10 -0.32
C ASP A 138 -22.19 -5.62 -0.12
N GLY A 139 -22.13 -6.04 1.14
CA GLY A 139 -21.97 -7.44 1.53
C GLY A 139 -20.57 -8.02 1.46
N PHE A 140 -19.56 -7.24 1.02
CA PHE A 140 -18.17 -7.67 1.02
C PHE A 140 -17.27 -6.66 1.72
N GLN A 141 -16.94 -6.92 2.98
CA GLN A 141 -16.06 -6.10 3.82
C GLN A 141 -15.00 -7.01 4.46
N PRO A 142 -13.88 -7.29 3.77
CA PRO A 142 -12.92 -8.30 4.23
C PRO A 142 -12.12 -7.89 5.46
N LEU A 143 -12.09 -6.62 5.84
CA LEU A 143 -11.22 -6.11 6.91
C LEU A 143 -11.48 -6.78 8.28
N PRO A 144 -12.72 -6.88 8.79
CA PRO A 144 -12.97 -7.50 10.09
C PRO A 144 -12.55 -8.98 10.12
N GLU A 145 -12.99 -9.75 9.14
CA GLU A 145 -12.70 -11.20 9.04
C GLU A 145 -11.21 -11.45 8.83
N PHE A 146 -10.55 -10.63 8.02
CA PHE A 146 -9.11 -10.71 7.84
C PHE A 146 -8.36 -10.45 9.16
N MET A 147 -8.77 -9.44 9.94
CA MET A 147 -8.16 -9.16 11.24
C MET A 147 -8.40 -10.27 12.26
N ILE A 148 -9.56 -10.94 12.20
CA ILE A 148 -9.86 -12.11 13.03
C ILE A 148 -8.95 -13.28 12.63
N MET A 149 -8.85 -13.58 11.34
CA MET A 149 -7.97 -14.62 10.79
C MET A 149 -6.51 -14.39 11.20
N MET A 150 -6.03 -13.13 11.20
CA MET A 150 -4.65 -12.82 11.58
C MET A 150 -4.33 -13.16 13.04
N ARG A 151 -5.33 -13.29 13.94
CA ARG A 151 -5.13 -13.72 15.33
C ARG A 151 -4.80 -15.21 15.48
N GLU A 152 -5.02 -16.00 14.44
CA GLU A 152 -4.66 -17.41 14.40
C GLU A 152 -3.12 -17.62 14.36
N PHE A 153 -2.38 -16.59 13.98
CA PHE A 153 -0.91 -16.64 13.84
C PHE A 153 -0.22 -16.08 15.09
N GLU A 154 0.10 -16.96 16.04
CA GLU A 154 0.68 -16.60 17.35
C GLU A 154 2.09 -15.97 17.25
N GLU A 155 2.82 -16.23 16.15
CA GLU A 155 4.19 -15.74 15.94
C GLU A 155 4.28 -14.26 15.60
N ILE A 156 3.16 -13.60 15.29
CA ILE A 156 3.09 -12.17 14.99
C ILE A 156 2.15 -11.45 15.94
N LYS A 157 2.39 -10.15 16.09
CA LYS A 157 1.58 -9.29 16.93
C LYS A 157 1.10 -8.08 16.13
N THR A 158 -0.17 -7.72 16.29
CA THR A 158 -0.68 -6.45 15.77
C THR A 158 0.05 -5.30 16.45
N ARG A 159 0.60 -4.37 15.67
CA ARG A 159 1.29 -3.19 16.18
C ARG A 159 0.44 -1.94 16.07
N SER A 160 -0.12 -1.66 14.90
CA SER A 160 -1.01 -0.52 14.69
C SER A 160 -1.81 -0.66 13.39
N PHE A 161 -2.85 0.17 13.28
CA PHE A 161 -3.58 0.43 12.05
C PHE A 161 -3.27 1.85 11.60
N ILE A 162 -2.97 2.00 10.32
CA ILE A 162 -2.65 3.28 9.72
C ILE A 162 -3.74 3.56 8.67
N THR A 163 -4.62 4.51 8.98
CA THR A 163 -5.66 4.91 8.05
C THR A 163 -5.12 5.99 7.12
N MET A 164 -5.14 5.73 5.83
CA MET A 164 -4.87 6.73 4.81
C MET A 164 -6.17 7.33 4.28
N ARG A 165 -6.22 8.65 4.25
CA ARG A 165 -7.32 9.38 3.63
C ARG A 165 -6.96 9.77 2.20
N ASN A 166 -7.71 9.29 1.24
CA ASN A 166 -7.61 9.73 -0.15
C ASN A 166 -8.13 11.16 -0.28
N GLN A 167 -7.45 11.98 -1.08
CA GLN A 167 -7.90 13.36 -1.34
C GLN A 167 -9.21 13.44 -2.12
N ARG A 168 -9.48 12.42 -2.95
CA ARG A 168 -10.70 12.28 -3.73
C ARG A 168 -11.33 10.95 -3.38
N GLY A 169 -12.50 10.99 -2.78
CA GLY A 169 -13.33 9.81 -2.57
C GLY A 169 -14.38 9.71 -3.65
N TYR A 170 -14.84 8.49 -3.88
CA TYR A 170 -16.02 8.23 -4.70
C TYR A 170 -17.20 8.08 -3.74
N GLY A 171 -18.14 9.01 -3.85
CA GLY A 171 -19.41 8.93 -3.14
C GLY A 171 -20.52 8.49 -4.06
N THR A 172 -21.56 7.89 -3.48
CA THR A 172 -22.80 7.60 -4.16
C THR A 172 -23.92 8.39 -3.48
N GLN A 173 -25.05 8.57 -4.15
CA GLN A 173 -26.23 9.18 -3.54
C GLN A 173 -26.81 8.37 -2.38
N LYS A 174 -26.38 7.11 -2.22
CA LYS A 174 -26.91 6.15 -1.25
C LYS A 174 -25.95 5.81 -0.12
N ASN A 175 -24.70 6.30 -0.16
CA ASN A 175 -23.68 5.96 0.84
C ASN A 175 -22.71 7.11 1.07
N TRP A 176 -21.95 7.02 2.16
CA TRP A 176 -20.85 7.93 2.45
C TRP A 176 -19.74 7.79 1.42
N MET A 177 -18.96 8.86 1.27
CA MET A 177 -17.82 8.87 0.38
C MET A 177 -16.72 7.90 0.87
N SER A 178 -16.32 6.95 0.03
CA SER A 178 -15.20 6.06 0.31
C SER A 178 -13.89 6.81 0.13
N VAL A 179 -13.25 7.19 1.22
CA VAL A 179 -12.04 8.04 1.23
C VAL A 179 -10.87 7.41 1.95
N ARG A 180 -11.01 6.22 2.52
CA ARG A 180 -9.96 5.65 3.36
C ARG A 180 -9.46 4.30 2.84
N GLN A 181 -8.20 4.03 3.13
CA GLN A 181 -7.54 2.75 2.99
C GLN A 181 -6.86 2.42 4.31
N GLU A 182 -6.86 1.16 4.69
CA GLU A 182 -6.20 0.69 5.90
C GLU A 182 -4.88 0.01 5.55
N LEU A 183 -3.83 0.40 6.26
CA LEU A 183 -2.55 -0.27 6.25
C LEU A 183 -2.36 -0.94 7.62
N LEU A 184 -2.47 -2.25 7.64
CA LEU A 184 -2.31 -3.05 8.83
C LEU A 184 -0.81 -3.27 9.08
N TYR A 185 -0.36 -3.02 10.30
CA TYR A 185 1.03 -3.21 10.71
C TYR A 185 1.14 -4.29 11.78
N TYR A 186 1.83 -5.35 11.43
CA TYR A 186 2.17 -6.48 12.30
C TYR A 186 3.68 -6.58 12.49
N ILE A 187 4.09 -7.15 13.62
CA ILE A 187 5.50 -7.41 13.92
C ILE A 187 5.71 -8.85 14.34
N LYS A 188 6.88 -9.40 13.97
CA LYS A 188 7.48 -10.60 14.54
C LYS A 188 8.70 -10.19 15.33
N GLY A 189 8.85 -10.65 16.57
CA GLY A 189 9.97 -10.25 17.43
C GLY A 189 10.02 -8.75 17.71
N ASN A 190 11.20 -8.14 17.53
CA ASN A 190 11.45 -6.73 17.77
C ASN A 190 12.14 -6.04 16.56
N PRO A 191 11.41 -5.76 15.48
CA PRO A 191 11.99 -5.16 14.29
C PRO A 191 12.51 -3.74 14.55
N TYR A 192 13.57 -3.38 13.85
CA TYR A 192 14.08 -2.01 13.88
C TYR A 192 13.04 -1.02 13.39
N PHE A 193 12.81 0.03 14.18
CA PHE A 193 11.88 1.11 13.84
C PHE A 193 12.50 2.47 14.17
N LYS A 194 12.59 3.34 13.17
CA LYS A 194 13.06 4.71 13.33
C LYS A 194 11.96 5.70 12.95
N VAL A 195 11.62 6.56 13.88
CA VAL A 195 10.67 7.65 13.64
C VAL A 195 11.41 8.86 13.06
N ILE A 196 10.92 9.37 11.93
CA ILE A 196 11.39 10.62 11.34
C ILE A 196 10.19 11.56 11.22
N TYR A 197 10.21 12.64 12.00
CA TYR A 197 9.15 13.65 12.00
C TYR A 197 9.54 14.79 11.06
N THR A 198 9.03 14.76 9.83
CA THR A 198 9.30 15.82 8.84
C THR A 198 8.27 16.95 8.86
N ASP A 199 7.02 16.65 9.25
CA ASP A 199 5.88 17.57 9.12
C ASP A 199 5.31 18.11 10.45
N ILE A 200 5.80 17.65 11.60
CA ILE A 200 5.34 18.10 12.92
C ILE A 200 5.25 19.63 13.05
N PRO A 201 6.25 20.43 12.63
CA PRO A 201 6.16 21.89 12.75
C PRO A 201 4.98 22.49 11.98
N LYS A 202 4.59 21.93 10.84
CA LYS A 202 3.46 22.41 10.04
C LYS A 202 2.13 22.08 10.69
N ILE A 203 1.99 20.87 11.21
CA ILE A 203 0.79 20.40 11.89
C ILE A 203 0.55 21.22 13.16
N LEU A 204 1.57 21.40 13.98
CA LEU A 204 1.47 22.20 15.20
C LEU A 204 1.11 23.66 14.92
N ARG A 205 1.69 24.27 13.89
CA ARG A 205 1.35 25.64 13.49
C ARG A 205 -0.10 25.77 13.05
N GLY A 206 -0.63 24.82 12.29
CA GLY A 206 -2.04 24.77 11.91
C GLY A 206 -2.95 24.65 13.14
N TYR A 207 -2.63 23.73 14.03
CA TYR A 207 -3.41 23.51 15.26
C TYR A 207 -3.44 24.76 16.17
N TYR A 208 -2.28 25.38 16.41
CA TYR A 208 -2.22 26.63 17.21
C TYR A 208 -3.01 27.77 16.58
N LYS A 209 -2.99 27.89 15.26
CA LYS A 209 -3.76 28.91 14.57
C LYS A 209 -5.26 28.72 14.75
N GLU A 210 -5.75 27.51 14.62
CA GLU A 210 -7.19 27.20 14.83
C GLU A 210 -7.64 27.43 16.27
N VAL A 211 -6.81 27.16 17.25
CA VAL A 211 -7.12 27.35 18.68
C VAL A 211 -7.10 28.82 19.08
N THR A 212 -6.25 29.63 18.47
CA THR A 212 -6.14 31.07 18.78
C THR A 212 -7.17 31.95 18.06
N GLU A 213 -7.80 31.42 17.00
CA GLU A 213 -8.87 32.13 16.25
C GLU A 213 -10.29 31.82 16.80
N ARG A 214 -10.43 30.98 17.83
CA ARG A 214 -11.66 30.65 18.54
C ARG A 214 -11.70 31.38 19.90
#